data_e44299f0e5255b05ee07ed5ed9339a89
#
_entry.id   e44299f0e5255b05ee07ed5ed9339a89
#
_cell.length_a   1.000
_cell.length_b   1.000
_cell.length_c   1.000
_cell.angle_alpha   90.00
_cell.angle_beta   90.00
_cell.angle_gamma   90.00
#
_symmetry.space_group_name_H-M   'P 1'
#
loop_
_entity.id
_entity.type
_entity.pdbx_description
1 polymer ?
#
loop_
_entity_poly.entity_id
_entity_poly.type
_entity_poly.pdbx_seq_one_letter_code
_entity_poly.pdbx_strand_id
1 'polypeptide(L)'
;MLNEKEIKEYNENGYIIPDFKMSESDLLEIENLHDNLIKKHPKYLNYCPAILQYDERFLKYCLNEKILDFVEQLIGHDFALWNSSFFAKPA
;
A
#
# COMPACT_ATOMS: atom_id res chain seq x y z
N MET A 1 15.84 -4.14 -2.93
CA MET A 1 15.61 -5.58 -2.64
C MET A 1 15.95 -5.89 -1.19
N LEU A 2 15.24 -6.83 -0.61
CA LEU A 2 15.56 -7.32 0.73
C LEU A 2 16.82 -8.19 0.68
N ASN A 3 17.66 -8.08 1.71
CA ASN A 3 18.82 -8.95 1.85
C ASN A 3 18.45 -10.24 2.62
N GLU A 4 19.37 -11.18 2.70
CA GLU A 4 19.14 -12.47 3.37
C GLU A 4 18.78 -12.32 4.85
N LYS A 5 19.38 -11.35 5.54
CA LYS A 5 19.09 -11.06 6.96
C LYS A 5 17.66 -10.59 7.13
N GLU A 6 17.20 -9.68 6.27
CA GLU A 6 15.83 -9.16 6.31
C GLU A 6 14.79 -10.25 6.02
N ILE A 7 15.06 -11.11 5.04
CA ILE A 7 14.18 -12.25 4.73
C ILE A 7 14.09 -13.20 5.92
N LYS A 8 15.22 -13.46 6.58
CA LYS A 8 15.26 -14.29 7.79
C LYS A 8 14.46 -13.66 8.92
N GLU A 9 14.61 -12.35 9.13
CA GLU A 9 13.83 -11.62 10.14
C GLU A 9 12.32 -11.73 9.89
N TYR A 10 11.91 -11.60 8.63
CA TYR A 10 10.50 -11.78 8.26
C TYR A 10 10.00 -13.17 8.61
N ASN A 11 10.77 -14.20 8.26
CA ASN A 11 10.39 -15.59 8.52
C ASN A 11 10.31 -15.90 10.02
N GLU A 12 11.17 -15.29 10.83
CA GLU A 12 11.18 -15.46 12.29
C GLU A 12 10.12 -14.65 13.01
N ASN A 13 9.92 -13.39 12.59
CA ASN A 13 9.08 -12.41 13.31
C ASN A 13 7.69 -12.20 12.70
N GLY A 14 7.50 -12.61 11.44
CA GLY A 14 6.24 -12.41 10.74
C GLY A 14 6.08 -11.04 10.08
N TYR A 15 7.09 -10.18 10.20
CA TYR A 15 7.10 -8.87 9.54
C TYR A 15 8.52 -8.39 9.31
N ILE A 16 8.64 -7.39 8.43
CA ILE A 16 9.89 -6.66 8.18
C ILE A 16 9.55 -5.21 7.81
N ILE A 17 10.39 -4.29 8.24
CA ILE A 17 10.30 -2.88 7.84
C ILE A 17 11.48 -2.62 6.90
N PRO A 18 11.25 -2.62 5.58
CA PRO A 18 12.33 -2.42 4.61
C PRO A 18 12.77 -0.96 4.56
N ASP A 19 13.99 -0.73 4.10
CA ASP A 19 14.49 0.62 3.82
C ASP A 19 13.91 1.12 2.51
N PHE A 20 12.65 1.53 2.57
CA PHE A 20 11.89 2.02 1.43
C PHE A 20 10.98 3.15 1.86
N LYS A 21 10.96 4.21 1.05
CA LYS A 21 10.03 5.32 1.23
C LYS A 21 9.40 5.66 -0.12
N MET A 22 8.09 5.89 -0.12
CA MET A 22 7.43 6.48 -1.26
C MET A 22 7.96 7.88 -1.53
N SER A 23 7.98 8.29 -2.80
CA SER A 23 8.35 9.66 -3.16
C SER A 23 7.35 10.66 -2.58
N GLU A 24 7.81 11.89 -2.32
CA GLU A 24 6.94 12.96 -1.84
C GLU A 24 5.82 13.28 -2.83
N SER A 25 6.12 13.21 -4.14
CA SER A 25 5.11 13.43 -5.18
C SER A 25 4.02 12.36 -5.17
N ASP A 26 4.38 11.10 -4.94
CA ASP A 26 3.40 10.01 -4.82
C ASP A 26 2.54 10.18 -3.58
N LEU A 27 3.15 10.53 -2.44
CA LEU A 27 2.40 10.76 -1.20
C LEU A 27 1.42 11.91 -1.35
N LEU A 28 1.82 13.00 -2.01
CA LEU A 28 0.95 14.14 -2.26
C LEU A 28 -0.21 13.76 -3.16
N GLU A 29 0.04 12.97 -4.20
CA GLU A 29 -1.02 12.49 -5.09
C GLU A 29 -2.01 11.59 -4.36
N ILE A 30 -1.53 10.67 -3.54
CA ILE A 30 -2.38 9.80 -2.71
C ILE A 30 -3.26 10.65 -1.78
N GLU A 31 -2.67 11.65 -1.14
CA GLU A 31 -3.40 12.56 -0.24
C GLU A 31 -4.50 13.30 -1.00
N ASN A 32 -4.20 13.84 -2.18
CA ASN A 32 -5.18 14.53 -3.01
C ASN A 32 -6.30 13.59 -3.49
N LEU A 33 -5.97 12.37 -3.89
CA LEU A 33 -6.96 11.37 -4.30
C LEU A 33 -7.86 10.99 -3.12
N HIS A 34 -7.29 10.86 -1.94
CA HIS A 34 -8.05 10.57 -0.72
C HIS A 34 -8.99 11.72 -0.37
N ASP A 35 -8.51 12.97 -0.42
CA ASP A 35 -9.35 14.16 -0.17
C ASP A 35 -10.54 14.21 -1.13
N ASN A 36 -10.33 13.94 -2.40
CA ASN A 36 -11.39 13.89 -3.40
C ASN A 36 -12.39 12.76 -3.12
N LEU A 37 -11.91 11.61 -2.70
CA LEU A 37 -12.75 10.47 -2.32
C LEU A 37 -13.66 10.83 -1.15
N ILE A 38 -13.12 11.48 -0.13
CA ILE A 38 -13.86 11.87 1.07
C ILE A 38 -14.89 12.96 0.77
N LYS A 39 -14.60 13.87 -0.15
CA LYS A 39 -15.57 14.87 -0.60
C LYS A 39 -16.81 14.23 -1.25
N LYS A 40 -16.59 13.16 -2.02
CA LYS A 40 -17.68 12.43 -2.69
C LYS A 40 -18.39 11.46 -1.75
N HIS A 41 -17.65 10.89 -0.80
CA HIS A 41 -18.12 9.84 0.11
C HIS A 41 -17.70 10.13 1.54
N PRO A 42 -18.29 11.15 2.21
CA PRO A 42 -17.89 11.55 3.57
C PRO A 42 -17.94 10.45 4.62
N LYS A 43 -18.77 9.44 4.41
CA LYS A 43 -18.88 8.28 5.32
C LYS A 43 -17.60 7.44 5.40
N TYR A 44 -16.70 7.60 4.44
CA TYR A 44 -15.44 6.84 4.39
C TYR A 44 -14.24 7.60 4.97
N LEU A 45 -14.47 8.68 5.70
CA LEU A 45 -13.41 9.52 6.26
C LEU A 45 -12.36 8.73 7.04
N ASN A 46 -12.78 7.81 7.91
CA ASN A 46 -11.87 7.05 8.76
C ASN A 46 -11.51 5.67 8.18
N TYR A 47 -12.38 5.13 7.35
CA TYR A 47 -12.19 3.82 6.75
C TYR A 47 -12.93 3.75 5.42
N CYS A 48 -12.19 3.45 4.38
CA CYS A 48 -12.75 3.17 3.05
C CYS A 48 -12.36 1.76 2.62
N PRO A 49 -13.29 0.82 2.60
CA PRO A 49 -13.03 -0.52 2.06
C PRO A 49 -13.02 -0.50 0.55
N ALA A 50 -12.20 -1.36 -0.08
CA ALA A 50 -12.20 -1.55 -1.53
C ALA A 50 -12.08 -0.25 -2.33
N ILE A 51 -11.04 0.55 -2.02
CA ILE A 51 -10.86 1.88 -2.63
C ILE A 51 -10.81 1.87 -4.16
N LEU A 52 -10.38 0.76 -4.77
CA LEU A 52 -10.29 0.65 -6.23
C LEU A 52 -11.65 0.67 -6.91
N GLN A 53 -12.73 0.33 -6.21
CA GLN A 53 -14.09 0.44 -6.72
C GLN A 53 -14.55 1.90 -6.84
N TYR A 54 -13.97 2.79 -6.05
CA TYR A 54 -14.32 4.20 -6.03
C TYR A 54 -13.39 5.06 -6.87
N ASP A 55 -12.11 4.67 -6.95
CA ASP A 55 -11.12 5.40 -7.74
C ASP A 55 -9.98 4.46 -8.16
N GLU A 56 -9.99 4.07 -9.43
CA GLU A 56 -8.99 3.17 -10.00
C GLU A 56 -7.58 3.78 -10.04
N ARG A 57 -7.44 5.09 -9.88
CA ARG A 57 -6.13 5.75 -9.85
C ARG A 57 -5.25 5.30 -8.70
N PHE A 58 -5.84 4.74 -7.64
CA PHE A 58 -5.06 4.13 -6.55
C PHE A 58 -4.33 2.86 -6.96
N LEU A 59 -4.72 2.22 -8.05
CA LEU A 59 -4.14 0.95 -8.49
C LEU A 59 -2.64 1.03 -8.71
N LYS A 60 -2.13 2.11 -9.28
CA LYS A 60 -0.69 2.25 -9.56
C LYS A 60 0.18 2.18 -8.30
N TYR A 61 -0.35 2.57 -7.13
CA TYR A 61 0.39 2.47 -5.86
C TYR A 61 0.41 1.05 -5.33
N CYS A 62 -0.64 0.27 -5.61
CA CYS A 62 -0.67 -1.16 -5.33
C CYS A 62 0.29 -1.95 -6.22
N LEU A 63 0.60 -1.41 -7.41
CA LEU A 63 1.49 -2.04 -8.40
C LEU A 63 2.90 -1.43 -8.41
N ASN A 64 3.30 -0.73 -7.35
CA ASN A 64 4.65 -0.19 -7.23
C ASN A 64 5.67 -1.32 -7.34
N GLU A 65 6.59 -1.23 -8.29
CA GLU A 65 7.54 -2.31 -8.60
C GLU A 65 8.40 -2.71 -7.40
N LYS A 66 8.86 -1.74 -6.60
CA LYS A 66 9.68 -2.05 -5.41
C LYS A 66 8.88 -2.81 -4.36
N ILE A 67 7.62 -2.44 -4.16
CA ILE A 67 6.73 -3.15 -3.22
C ILE A 67 6.46 -4.56 -3.74
N LEU A 68 6.19 -4.72 -5.03
CA LEU A 68 5.97 -6.04 -5.64
C LEU A 68 7.23 -6.91 -5.54
N ASP A 69 8.42 -6.33 -5.72
CA ASP A 69 9.68 -7.06 -5.56
C ASP A 69 9.86 -7.57 -4.14
N PHE A 70 9.56 -6.76 -3.13
CA PHE A 70 9.60 -7.21 -1.73
C PHE A 70 8.64 -8.37 -1.49
N VAL A 71 7.41 -8.26 -1.98
CA VAL A 71 6.39 -9.30 -1.82
C VAL A 71 6.84 -10.60 -2.50
N GLU A 72 7.36 -10.50 -3.73
CA GLU A 72 7.88 -11.66 -4.47
C GLU A 72 9.01 -12.37 -3.71
N GLN A 73 9.93 -11.61 -3.10
CA GLN A 73 11.01 -12.20 -2.31
C GLN A 73 10.52 -12.96 -1.08
N LEU A 74 9.38 -12.56 -0.52
CA LEU A 74 8.85 -13.13 0.73
C LEU A 74 7.89 -14.29 0.50
N ILE A 75 7.05 -14.23 -0.53
CA ILE A 75 5.99 -15.23 -0.77
C ILE A 75 6.04 -15.90 -2.14
N GLY A 76 7.05 -15.58 -2.96
CA GLY A 76 7.16 -16.11 -4.33
C GLY A 76 6.40 -15.25 -5.34
N HIS A 77 6.52 -15.61 -6.63
CA HIS A 77 5.97 -14.77 -7.71
C HIS A 77 4.49 -15.04 -8.03
N ASP A 78 3.91 -16.10 -7.49
CA ASP A 78 2.51 -16.44 -7.74
C ASP A 78 1.59 -15.80 -6.69
N PHE A 79 1.34 -14.51 -6.86
CA PHE A 79 0.41 -13.79 -5.99
C PHE A 79 -0.42 -12.79 -6.80
N ALA A 80 -1.52 -12.34 -6.22
CA ALA A 80 -2.41 -11.36 -6.83
C ALA A 80 -2.87 -10.33 -5.79
N LEU A 81 -3.23 -9.14 -6.26
CA LEU A 81 -3.85 -8.13 -5.43
C LEU A 81 -5.28 -8.54 -5.11
N TRP A 82 -5.58 -8.77 -3.84
CA TRP A 82 -6.92 -9.13 -3.38
C TRP A 82 -7.79 -7.90 -3.16
N ASN A 83 -7.28 -6.92 -2.44
CA ASN A 83 -8.04 -5.74 -2.04
C ASN A 83 -7.11 -4.63 -1.58
N SER A 84 -7.63 -3.41 -1.55
CA SER A 84 -6.95 -2.27 -0.98
C SER A 84 -7.96 -1.38 -0.24
N SER A 85 -7.54 -0.83 0.89
CA SER A 85 -8.39 -0.03 1.78
C SER A 85 -7.61 1.14 2.32
N PHE A 86 -8.34 2.16 2.80
CA PHE A 86 -7.76 3.25 3.58
C PHE A 86 -8.23 3.19 5.02
N PHE A 87 -7.29 3.36 5.93
CA PHE A 87 -7.52 3.63 7.35
C PHE A 87 -6.89 4.98 7.65
N ALA A 88 -7.71 5.97 7.95
CA ALA A 88 -7.24 7.32 8.24
C ALA A 88 -7.50 7.63 9.71
N LYS A 89 -6.43 7.77 10.49
CA LYS A 89 -6.53 8.18 11.89
C LYS A 89 -6.54 9.71 11.95
N PRO A 90 -7.47 10.31 12.72
CA PRO A 90 -7.41 11.74 12.97
C PRO A 90 -6.15 12.11 13.75
N ALA A 91 -5.66 13.31 13.52
CA ALA A 91 -4.48 13.81 14.20
C ALA A 91 -4.70 13.99 15.71
#